data_9c89a56b488f8912d4c97ae28c7d38b4
#
_entry.id   9c89a56b488f8912d4c97ae28c7d38b4
#
_cell.length_a   1.000
_cell.length_b   1.000
_cell.length_c   1.000
_cell.angle_alpha   90.00
_cell.angle_beta   90.00
_cell.angle_gamma   90.00
#
_symmetry.space_group_name_H-M   'P 1'
#
loop_
_entity.id
_entity.type
_entity.pdbx_description
1 polymer ?
#
loop_
_entity_poly.entity_id
_entity_poly.type
_entity_poly.pdbx_seq_one_letter_code
_entity_poly.pdbx_strand_id
1 'polypeptide(L)'
;TLDGIDALLDAIVNHLPSAKNAANEVGVTAEGEEVEVSCDVLEPLVAYVFKTIADPFIGKLSYVKVISGKLSGEITPINSRTGNPERLGKLLYITGKKQEDVSAVPAGDICAVAKLGETLTGDTLCDPKRVLTLREVGYPMATLTMAVVAKKKGEEGKIAQGLARLIEEDPVVTFV
;
A
#
# COMPACT_ATOMS: atom_id res chain seq x y z
N THR A 1 -13.68 -11.98 -28.70
CA THR A 1 -12.91 -11.35 -29.77
C THR A 1 -11.94 -10.34 -29.18
N LEU A 2 -10.79 -10.15 -29.79
CA LEU A 2 -9.79 -9.17 -29.39
C LEU A 2 -9.93 -7.84 -30.17
N ASP A 3 -11.05 -7.68 -30.87
CA ASP A 3 -11.33 -6.49 -31.68
C ASP A 3 -11.40 -5.24 -30.79
N GLY A 4 -10.67 -4.19 -31.20
CA GLY A 4 -10.65 -2.90 -30.51
C GLY A 4 -9.67 -2.79 -29.33
N ILE A 5 -8.90 -3.84 -28.99
CA ILE A 5 -7.89 -3.74 -27.93
C ILE A 5 -6.80 -2.74 -28.30
N ASP A 6 -6.33 -2.73 -29.52
CA ASP A 6 -5.33 -1.78 -29.98
C ASP A 6 -5.83 -0.33 -29.83
N ALA A 7 -7.08 -0.06 -30.21
CA ALA A 7 -7.69 1.25 -30.06
C ALA A 7 -7.84 1.65 -28.56
N LEU A 8 -8.11 0.69 -27.68
CA LEU A 8 -8.14 0.93 -26.22
C LEU A 8 -6.74 1.28 -25.68
N LEU A 9 -5.72 0.54 -26.11
CA LEU A 9 -4.33 0.81 -25.69
C LEU A 9 -3.86 2.18 -26.21
N ASP A 10 -4.19 2.52 -27.45
CA ASP A 10 -3.91 3.84 -28.03
C ASP A 10 -4.63 4.96 -27.26
N ALA A 11 -5.88 4.74 -26.86
CA ALA A 11 -6.63 5.70 -26.06
C ALA A 11 -5.98 5.89 -24.67
N ILE A 12 -5.52 4.82 -24.03
CA ILE A 12 -4.79 4.88 -22.75
C ILE A 12 -3.51 5.71 -22.91
N VAL A 13 -2.70 5.42 -23.92
CA VAL A 13 -1.43 6.11 -24.17
C VAL A 13 -1.63 7.60 -24.48
N ASN A 14 -2.68 7.94 -25.26
CA ASN A 14 -2.90 9.29 -25.74
C ASN A 14 -3.66 10.19 -24.76
N HIS A 15 -4.46 9.62 -23.84
CA HIS A 15 -5.39 10.40 -23.01
C HIS A 15 -5.12 10.29 -21.50
N LEU A 16 -4.40 9.26 -21.01
CA LEU A 16 -4.07 9.16 -19.59
C LEU A 16 -2.69 9.77 -19.29
N PRO A 17 -2.58 10.57 -18.23
CA PRO A 17 -1.28 11.13 -17.83
C PRO A 17 -0.36 10.01 -17.32
N SER A 18 0.92 10.12 -17.65
CA SER A 18 1.93 9.31 -16.96
C SER A 18 2.08 9.76 -15.51
N ALA A 19 2.63 8.92 -14.64
CA ALA A 19 2.87 9.29 -13.24
C ALA A 19 3.70 10.58 -13.09
N LYS A 20 4.64 10.82 -14.02
CA LYS A 20 5.45 12.04 -14.04
C LYS A 20 4.67 13.30 -14.41
N ASN A 21 3.61 13.17 -15.20
CA ASN A 21 2.78 14.27 -15.69
C ASN A 21 1.49 14.43 -14.87
N ALA A 22 1.25 13.56 -13.89
CA ALA A 22 0.16 13.70 -12.94
C ALA A 22 0.44 14.87 -11.97
N ALA A 23 -0.61 15.38 -11.34
CA ALA A 23 -0.47 16.36 -10.28
C ALA A 23 0.38 15.81 -9.12
N ASN A 24 1.18 16.67 -8.51
CA ASN A 24 1.94 16.32 -7.32
C ASN A 24 1.00 15.91 -6.18
N GLU A 25 1.43 14.95 -5.39
CA GLU A 25 0.74 14.62 -4.13
C GLU A 25 1.12 15.67 -3.07
N VAL A 26 0.27 15.84 -2.07
CA VAL A 26 0.54 16.72 -0.92
C VAL A 26 0.65 15.86 0.32
N GLY A 27 1.77 15.99 1.02
CA GLY A 27 1.99 15.39 2.33
C GLY A 27 2.03 16.44 3.42
N VAL A 28 1.82 16.01 4.66
CA VAL A 28 1.87 16.87 5.84
C VAL A 28 2.99 16.39 6.75
N THR A 29 3.87 17.29 7.17
CA THR A 29 4.94 16.99 8.12
C THR A 29 4.40 16.86 9.55
N ALA A 30 5.24 16.40 10.48
CA ALA A 30 4.87 16.32 11.90
C ALA A 30 4.53 17.69 12.51
N GLU A 31 5.08 18.77 11.95
CA GLU A 31 4.84 20.16 12.35
C GLU A 31 3.54 20.72 11.75
N GLY A 32 2.86 19.98 10.87
CA GLY A 32 1.62 20.39 10.21
C GLY A 32 1.83 21.21 8.94
N GLU A 33 3.04 21.25 8.39
CA GLU A 33 3.34 21.93 7.16
C GLU A 33 2.98 21.05 5.94
N GLU A 34 2.29 21.65 4.96
CA GLU A 34 2.03 20.99 3.69
C GLU A 34 3.27 21.05 2.79
N VAL A 35 3.62 19.91 2.23
CA VAL A 35 4.77 19.73 1.35
C VAL A 35 4.33 19.01 0.08
N GLU A 36 4.62 19.61 -1.07
CA GLU A 36 4.43 18.93 -2.35
C GLU A 36 5.45 17.82 -2.54
N VAL A 37 4.95 16.68 -3.04
CA VAL A 37 5.74 15.48 -3.35
C VAL A 37 5.63 15.21 -4.83
N SER A 38 6.71 15.45 -5.55
CA SER A 38 6.80 15.22 -6.99
C SER A 38 7.18 13.76 -7.30
N CYS A 39 6.77 13.29 -8.48
CA CYS A 39 7.20 11.99 -8.98
C CYS A 39 8.62 12.09 -9.57
N ASP A 40 9.61 12.14 -8.69
CA ASP A 40 11.04 12.19 -9.07
C ASP A 40 11.82 11.10 -8.31
N VAL A 41 12.63 10.35 -9.07
CA VAL A 41 13.44 9.23 -8.56
C VAL A 41 14.64 9.70 -7.71
N LEU A 42 15.05 10.95 -7.87
CA LEU A 42 16.18 11.56 -7.16
C LEU A 42 15.79 12.18 -5.80
N GLU A 43 14.51 12.38 -5.59
CA GLU A 43 13.96 12.90 -4.35
C GLU A 43 13.97 11.83 -3.22
N PRO A 44 13.84 12.22 -1.95
CA PRO A 44 13.67 11.28 -0.85
C PRO A 44 12.45 10.38 -1.04
N LEU A 45 12.55 9.14 -0.56
CA LEU A 45 11.46 8.16 -0.65
C LEU A 45 10.20 8.65 0.05
N VAL A 46 9.09 8.59 -0.69
CA VAL A 46 7.71 8.65 -0.18
C VAL A 46 6.92 7.57 -0.89
N ALA A 47 6.35 6.65 -0.14
CA ALA A 47 5.58 5.54 -0.68
C ALA A 47 4.29 5.34 0.12
N TYR A 48 3.19 5.08 -0.57
CA TYR A 48 1.84 4.95 0.01
C TYR A 48 1.35 3.51 -0.06
N VAL A 49 0.92 2.97 1.06
CA VAL A 49 0.34 1.63 1.16
C VAL A 49 -1.16 1.71 0.88
N PHE A 50 -1.59 1.35 -0.31
CA PHE A 50 -2.99 1.53 -0.71
C PHE A 50 -3.85 0.27 -0.55
N LYS A 51 -3.23 -0.91 -0.33
CA LYS A 51 -3.94 -2.17 -0.15
C LYS A 51 -3.09 -3.19 0.59
N THR A 52 -3.71 -3.97 1.45
CA THR A 52 -3.10 -5.14 2.09
C THR A 52 -3.94 -6.38 1.80
N ILE A 53 -3.29 -7.51 1.54
CA ILE A 53 -3.93 -8.82 1.39
C ILE A 53 -3.20 -9.87 2.23
N ALA A 54 -3.92 -10.86 2.69
CA ALA A 54 -3.37 -12.05 3.35
C ALA A 54 -3.18 -13.18 2.32
N ASP A 55 -2.00 -13.19 1.68
CA ASP A 55 -1.64 -14.24 0.73
C ASP A 55 -1.45 -15.58 1.46
N PRO A 56 -2.05 -16.70 0.98
CA PRO A 56 -1.97 -18.00 1.66
C PRO A 56 -0.55 -18.56 1.79
N PHE A 57 0.38 -18.16 0.92
CA PHE A 57 1.75 -18.68 0.85
C PHE A 57 2.78 -17.72 1.43
N ILE A 58 2.63 -16.43 1.17
CA ILE A 58 3.59 -15.39 1.58
C ILE A 58 3.19 -14.78 2.93
N GLY A 59 1.91 -14.81 3.27
CA GLY A 59 1.33 -14.11 4.41
C GLY A 59 0.92 -12.68 4.04
N LYS A 60 1.17 -11.71 4.92
CA LYS A 60 0.85 -10.31 4.68
C LYS A 60 1.61 -9.76 3.49
N LEU A 61 0.88 -9.25 2.51
CA LEU A 61 1.39 -8.63 1.30
C LEU A 61 0.76 -7.25 1.15
N SER A 62 1.57 -6.20 1.26
CA SER A 62 1.15 -4.82 1.18
C SER A 62 1.47 -4.23 -0.19
N TYR A 63 0.46 -3.73 -0.90
CA TYR A 63 0.63 -3.07 -2.18
C TYR A 63 0.97 -1.60 -1.95
N VAL A 64 2.05 -1.17 -2.57
CA VAL A 64 2.68 0.13 -2.35
C VAL A 64 2.82 0.86 -3.67
N LYS A 65 2.37 2.11 -3.72
CA LYS A 65 2.65 3.07 -4.79
C LYS A 65 3.84 3.93 -4.35
N VAL A 66 4.91 3.90 -5.10
CA VAL A 66 6.06 4.78 -4.86
C VAL A 66 5.76 6.14 -5.48
N ILE A 67 5.59 7.15 -4.64
CA ILE A 67 5.24 8.52 -5.08
C ILE A 67 6.51 9.27 -5.48
N SER A 68 7.56 9.17 -4.65
CA SER A 68 8.81 9.89 -4.79
C SER A 68 9.99 9.00 -4.42
N GLY A 69 11.14 9.24 -5.00
CA GLY A 69 12.35 8.50 -4.71
C GLY A 69 12.37 7.08 -5.27
N LYS A 70 12.97 6.18 -4.53
CA LYS A 70 13.16 4.78 -4.91
C LYS A 70 13.01 3.88 -3.70
N LEU A 71 12.10 2.92 -3.76
CA LEU A 71 11.94 1.88 -2.75
C LEU A 71 12.88 0.73 -3.06
N SER A 72 13.81 0.40 -2.16
CA SER A 72 14.75 -0.72 -2.33
C SER A 72 14.99 -1.44 -1.00
N GLY A 73 15.45 -2.68 -1.06
CA GLY A 73 15.77 -3.45 0.14
C GLY A 73 16.95 -2.89 0.97
N GLU A 74 17.67 -1.91 0.45
CA GLU A 74 18.77 -1.24 1.15
C GLU A 74 18.29 -0.12 2.08
N ILE A 75 17.03 0.34 1.91
CA ILE A 75 16.45 1.41 2.70
C ILE A 75 15.60 0.81 3.82
N THR A 76 15.68 1.41 5.00
CA THR A 76 14.77 1.15 6.11
C THR A 76 13.88 2.39 6.25
N PRO A 77 12.71 2.43 5.60
CA PRO A 77 11.83 3.58 5.67
C PRO A 77 11.22 3.72 7.06
N ILE A 78 10.80 4.92 7.40
CA ILE A 78 9.98 5.22 8.59
C ILE A 78 8.50 5.14 8.19
N ASN A 79 7.72 4.45 8.97
CA ASN A 79 6.26 4.52 8.89
C ASN A 79 5.80 5.81 9.59
N SER A 80 5.20 6.74 8.86
CA SER A 80 4.85 8.07 9.39
C SER A 80 3.81 8.02 10.51
N ARG A 81 2.90 7.03 10.51
CA ARG A 81 1.88 6.86 11.55
C ARG A 81 2.49 6.40 12.88
N THR A 82 3.42 5.44 12.85
CA THR A 82 3.99 4.86 14.08
C THR A 82 5.27 5.55 14.51
N GLY A 83 5.94 6.26 13.60
CA GLY A 83 7.28 6.82 13.81
C GLY A 83 8.40 5.78 13.81
N ASN A 84 8.08 4.50 13.63
CA ASN A 84 9.02 3.39 13.70
C ASN A 84 9.66 3.07 12.35
N PRO A 85 10.92 2.61 12.34
CA PRO A 85 11.54 2.07 11.13
C PRO A 85 10.87 0.74 10.75
N GLU A 86 10.53 0.60 9.47
CA GLU A 86 9.90 -0.61 8.92
C GLU A 86 10.92 -1.39 8.09
N ARG A 87 11.15 -2.64 8.46
CA ARG A 87 12.04 -3.51 7.70
C ARG A 87 11.32 -4.07 6.49
N LEU A 88 11.81 -3.73 5.31
CA LEU A 88 11.24 -4.23 4.06
C LEU A 88 11.56 -5.73 3.90
N GLY A 89 10.53 -6.51 3.60
CA GLY A 89 10.68 -7.86 3.10
C GLY A 89 11.04 -7.86 1.60
N LYS A 90 10.64 -8.93 0.90
CA LYS A 90 10.79 -8.99 -0.56
C LYS A 90 9.93 -7.94 -1.25
N LEU A 91 10.51 -7.30 -2.26
CA LEU A 91 9.79 -6.44 -3.19
C LEU A 91 9.38 -7.28 -4.40
N LEU A 92 8.11 -7.20 -4.79
CA LEU A 92 7.52 -8.04 -5.82
C LEU A 92 6.76 -7.18 -6.83
N TYR A 93 7.00 -7.40 -8.12
CA TYR A 93 6.05 -7.01 -9.14
C TYR A 93 4.98 -8.10 -9.30
N ILE A 94 3.72 -7.68 -9.29
CA ILE A 94 2.57 -8.57 -9.39
C ILE A 94 1.87 -8.36 -10.73
N THR A 95 1.88 -9.39 -11.57
CA THR A 95 1.19 -9.38 -12.86
C THR A 95 0.18 -10.54 -12.88
N GLY A 96 -1.05 -10.26 -12.50
CA GLY A 96 -2.07 -11.28 -12.29
C GLY A 96 -1.67 -12.25 -11.19
N LYS A 97 -1.37 -13.51 -11.56
CA LYS A 97 -0.91 -14.55 -10.61
C LYS A 97 0.61 -14.67 -10.54
N LYS A 98 1.33 -14.00 -11.44
CA LYS A 98 2.80 -14.05 -11.50
C LYS A 98 3.37 -13.05 -10.53
N GLN A 99 4.37 -13.49 -9.76
CA GLN A 99 5.12 -12.67 -8.80
C GLN A 99 6.59 -12.70 -9.22
N GLU A 100 7.19 -11.54 -9.37
CA GLU A 100 8.59 -11.39 -9.78
C GLU A 100 9.34 -10.59 -8.72
N ASP A 101 10.43 -11.17 -8.19
CA ASP A 101 11.31 -10.48 -7.23
C ASP A 101 12.01 -9.31 -7.94
N VAL A 102 11.98 -8.13 -7.31
CA VAL A 102 12.69 -6.96 -7.80
C VAL A 102 13.56 -6.36 -6.71
N SER A 103 14.71 -5.79 -7.10
CA SER A 103 15.64 -5.19 -6.15
C SER A 103 15.24 -3.77 -5.74
N ALA A 104 14.53 -3.06 -6.62
CA ALA A 104 14.14 -1.69 -6.40
C ALA A 104 12.98 -1.26 -7.30
N VAL A 105 12.17 -0.32 -6.81
CA VAL A 105 10.99 0.21 -7.48
C VAL A 105 11.08 1.74 -7.51
N PRO A 106 11.09 2.38 -8.69
CA PRO A 106 11.19 3.83 -8.82
C PRO A 106 9.86 4.54 -8.55
N ALA A 107 9.94 5.86 -8.34
CA ALA A 107 8.79 6.75 -8.29
C ALA A 107 7.87 6.58 -9.51
N GLY A 108 6.57 6.58 -9.27
CA GLY A 108 5.52 6.40 -10.27
C GLY A 108 5.09 4.96 -10.48
N ASP A 109 5.78 3.99 -9.88
CA ASP A 109 5.50 2.57 -10.03
C ASP A 109 4.82 1.96 -8.80
N ILE A 110 4.26 0.77 -8.97
CA ILE A 110 3.53 0.02 -7.95
C ILE A 110 4.22 -1.33 -7.73
N CYS A 111 4.42 -1.70 -6.47
CA CYS A 111 4.91 -3.02 -6.11
C CYS A 111 4.12 -3.58 -4.92
N ALA A 112 4.39 -4.83 -4.60
CA ALA A 112 3.98 -5.44 -3.35
C ALA A 112 5.19 -5.68 -2.46
N VAL A 113 5.04 -5.43 -1.16
CA VAL A 113 6.07 -5.66 -0.14
C VAL A 113 5.57 -6.75 0.79
N ALA A 114 6.37 -7.80 0.93
CA ALA A 114 6.03 -8.91 1.80
C ALA A 114 6.37 -8.62 3.26
N LYS A 115 5.49 -9.05 4.17
CA LYS A 115 5.75 -9.16 5.62
C LYS A 115 6.14 -7.84 6.30
N LEU A 116 5.52 -6.71 5.92
CA LEU A 116 5.60 -5.50 6.72
C LEU A 116 4.98 -5.75 8.10
N GLY A 117 5.66 -5.32 9.17
CA GLY A 117 5.29 -5.62 10.55
C GLY A 117 4.09 -4.83 11.01
N GLU A 118 4.27 -3.54 11.25
CA GLU A 118 3.25 -2.66 11.83
C GLU A 118 2.49 -1.83 10.79
N THR A 119 2.91 -1.89 9.53
CA THR A 119 2.33 -1.09 8.45
C THR A 119 0.95 -1.59 8.06
N LEU A 120 -0.01 -0.67 7.96
CA LEU A 120 -1.39 -0.91 7.57
C LEU A 120 -1.70 -0.23 6.22
N THR A 121 -2.87 -0.57 5.66
CA THR A 121 -3.43 0.16 4.51
C THR A 121 -3.72 1.61 4.92
N GLY A 122 -3.26 2.56 4.10
CA GLY A 122 -3.32 4.00 4.39
C GLY A 122 -2.01 4.59 4.93
N ASP A 123 -1.07 3.75 5.39
CA ASP A 123 0.20 4.24 5.92
C ASP A 123 1.12 4.80 4.83
N THR A 124 1.93 5.78 5.21
CA THR A 124 3.00 6.34 4.39
C THR A 124 4.35 5.87 4.90
N LEU A 125 5.18 5.37 3.99
CA LEU A 125 6.57 4.97 4.25
C LEU A 125 7.50 6.02 3.66
N CYS A 126 8.37 6.61 4.49
CA CYS A 126 9.22 7.72 4.13
C CYS A 126 10.70 7.45 4.35
N ASP A 127 11.54 8.18 3.61
CA ASP A 127 12.96 8.33 3.96
C ASP A 127 13.07 8.94 5.37
N PRO A 128 13.96 8.43 6.26
CA PRO A 128 14.17 9.00 7.59
C PRO A 128 14.50 10.50 7.62
N LYS A 129 15.04 11.03 6.51
CA LYS A 129 15.39 12.44 6.39
C LYS A 129 14.20 13.35 6.06
N ARG A 130 13.08 12.78 5.61
CA ARG A 130 11.89 13.52 5.19
C ARG A 130 10.62 12.73 5.55
N VAL A 131 10.23 12.79 6.82
CA VAL A 131 9.03 12.10 7.28
C VAL A 131 7.81 13.00 7.08
N LEU A 132 6.83 12.50 6.33
CA LEU A 132 5.56 13.16 6.08
C LEU A 132 4.45 12.11 5.96
N THR A 133 3.20 12.53 6.14
CA THR A 133 2.02 11.67 5.97
C THR A 133 1.23 12.15 4.76
N LEU A 134 0.98 11.26 3.82
CA LEU A 134 0.09 11.56 2.69
C LEU A 134 -1.36 11.53 3.16
N ARG A 135 -2.22 12.24 2.42
CA ARG A 135 -3.65 12.29 2.73
C ARG A 135 -4.27 10.89 2.71
N GLU A 136 -4.96 10.57 3.78
CA GLU A 136 -5.70 9.30 3.87
C GLU A 136 -6.88 9.27 2.90
N VAL A 137 -7.14 8.07 2.37
CA VAL A 137 -8.36 7.80 1.60
C VAL A 137 -9.52 7.68 2.57
N GLY A 138 -10.56 8.52 2.41
CA GLY A 138 -11.77 8.44 3.21
C GLY A 138 -12.58 7.20 2.83
N TYR A 139 -12.64 6.22 3.72
CA TYR A 139 -13.49 5.04 3.54
C TYR A 139 -14.91 5.31 4.06
N PRO A 140 -15.94 4.71 3.45
CA PRO A 140 -17.30 4.81 3.97
C PRO A 140 -17.41 4.11 5.33
N MET A 141 -18.29 4.58 6.19
CA MET A 141 -18.58 3.91 7.46
C MET A 141 -19.22 2.55 7.23
N ALA A 142 -18.91 1.58 8.10
CA ALA A 142 -19.57 0.28 8.09
C ALA A 142 -21.09 0.45 8.35
N THR A 143 -21.90 -0.15 7.49
CA THR A 143 -23.37 -0.01 7.54
C THR A 143 -24.07 -1.24 8.15
N LEU A 144 -23.36 -2.34 8.32
CA LEU A 144 -23.92 -3.60 8.82
C LEU A 144 -23.08 -4.16 9.97
N THR A 145 -23.74 -4.49 11.08
CA THR A 145 -23.11 -5.19 12.20
C THR A 145 -23.66 -6.60 12.28
N MET A 146 -22.77 -7.58 12.43
CA MET A 146 -23.13 -9.00 12.54
C MET A 146 -22.44 -9.63 13.74
N ALA A 147 -23.15 -10.50 14.45
CA ALA A 147 -22.56 -11.35 15.49
C ALA A 147 -21.94 -12.59 14.85
N VAL A 148 -20.71 -12.93 15.27
CA VAL A 148 -20.00 -14.11 14.81
C VAL A 148 -19.88 -15.09 15.97
N VAL A 149 -20.31 -16.34 15.75
CA VAL A 149 -20.26 -17.43 16.75
C VAL A 149 -19.55 -18.66 16.17
N ALA A 150 -18.82 -19.37 17.01
CA ALA A 150 -18.17 -20.61 16.60
C ALA A 150 -19.21 -21.70 16.33
N LYS A 151 -19.10 -22.42 15.21
CA LYS A 151 -19.93 -23.61 14.91
C LYS A 151 -19.68 -24.75 15.87
N LYS A 152 -18.45 -24.90 16.35
CA LYS A 152 -18.02 -25.93 17.28
C LYS A 152 -17.34 -25.30 18.48
N LYS A 153 -17.63 -25.83 19.65
CA LYS A 153 -16.98 -25.41 20.91
C LYS A 153 -15.46 -25.63 20.81
N GLY A 154 -14.68 -24.65 21.17
CA GLY A 154 -13.20 -24.67 21.10
C GLY A 154 -12.60 -24.12 19.80
N GLU A 155 -13.40 -23.61 18.85
CA GLU A 155 -12.92 -22.97 17.63
C GLU A 155 -12.89 -21.43 17.71
N GLU A 156 -13.13 -20.85 18.89
CA GLU A 156 -13.17 -19.40 19.11
C GLU A 156 -11.85 -18.72 18.70
N GLY A 157 -10.71 -19.38 18.96
CA GLY A 157 -9.39 -18.89 18.57
C GLY A 157 -9.20 -18.78 17.04
N LYS A 158 -9.86 -19.63 16.24
CA LYS A 158 -9.82 -19.56 14.77
C LYS A 158 -10.63 -18.38 14.25
N ILE A 159 -11.73 -18.03 14.94
CA ILE A 159 -12.54 -16.86 14.61
C ILE A 159 -11.70 -15.59 14.83
N ALA A 160 -11.05 -15.47 15.99
CA ALA A 160 -10.20 -14.31 16.30
C ALA A 160 -9.09 -14.14 15.25
N GLN A 161 -8.42 -15.21 14.84
CA GLN A 161 -7.41 -15.15 13.78
C GLN A 161 -7.99 -14.75 12.42
N GLY A 162 -9.18 -15.28 12.08
CA GLY A 162 -9.86 -14.95 10.84
C GLY A 162 -10.27 -13.47 10.79
N LEU A 163 -10.83 -12.95 11.89
CA LEU A 163 -11.22 -11.54 12.01
C LEU A 163 -10.01 -10.61 11.97
N ALA A 164 -8.90 -10.97 12.64
CA ALA A 164 -7.67 -10.18 12.57
C ALA A 164 -7.16 -10.02 11.13
N ARG A 165 -7.20 -11.09 10.33
CA ARG A 165 -6.85 -11.03 8.90
C ARG A 165 -7.79 -10.14 8.10
N LEU A 166 -9.10 -10.22 8.35
CA LEU A 166 -10.08 -9.36 7.67
C LEU A 166 -9.83 -7.87 7.96
N ILE A 167 -9.51 -7.51 9.21
CA ILE A 167 -9.17 -6.14 9.59
C ILE A 167 -7.89 -5.66 8.89
N GLU A 168 -6.90 -6.53 8.71
CA GLU A 168 -5.68 -6.19 7.97
C GLU A 168 -5.96 -5.93 6.48
N GLU A 169 -6.93 -6.65 5.89
CA GLU A 169 -7.26 -6.53 4.46
C GLU A 169 -8.22 -5.39 4.15
N ASP A 170 -9.18 -5.15 5.05
CA ASP A 170 -10.26 -4.18 4.84
C ASP A 170 -10.32 -3.17 5.99
N PRO A 171 -9.89 -1.92 5.74
CA PRO A 171 -9.90 -0.86 6.76
C PRO A 171 -11.31 -0.45 7.23
N VAL A 172 -12.37 -0.89 6.56
CA VAL A 172 -13.77 -0.62 6.95
C VAL A 172 -14.27 -1.62 7.99
N VAL A 173 -13.67 -2.80 8.08
CA VAL A 173 -14.05 -3.83 9.05
C VAL A 173 -13.56 -3.48 10.44
N THR A 174 -14.47 -3.35 11.37
CA THR A 174 -14.17 -3.15 12.81
C THR A 174 -14.68 -4.33 13.61
N PHE A 175 -13.99 -4.69 14.68
CA PHE A 175 -14.36 -5.74 15.62
C PHE A 175 -14.45 -5.16 17.03
N VAL A 176 -15.56 -5.45 17.73
CA VAL A 176 -15.83 -5.03 19.10
C VAL A 176 -15.99 -6.24 20.00
#